data_65a4abff8ad701809a909d9af57479b0
#
_entry.id   65a4abff8ad701809a909d9af57479b0
#
_cell.length_a   1.000
_cell.length_b   1.000
_cell.length_c   1.000
_cell.angle_alpha   90.00
_cell.angle_beta   90.00
_cell.angle_gamma   90.00
#
_symmetry.space_group_name_H-M   'P 1'
#
loop_
_entity.id
_entity.type
_entity.pdbx_description
1 polymer ?
#
loop_
_entity_poly.entity_id
_entity_poly.type
_entity_poly.pdbx_seq_one_letter_code
_entity_poly.pdbx_strand_id
1 'polypeptide(L)'
;QSINACAHITGGGIHGNPPRVLNGLSYKLDFEITNTLTENAWWKKLFERSKMSIVEFQSIFNCGWGMLVIAEEELNIPGSKVLGKVV
;
A
#
# COMPACT_ATOMS: atom_id res chain seq x y z
N GLN A 1 -19.18 -6.88 9.20
CA GLN A 1 -17.72 -6.72 9.17
C GLN A 1 -17.34 -5.34 9.64
N SER A 2 -16.37 -5.27 10.52
CA SER A 2 -15.93 -4.01 11.11
C SER A 2 -14.69 -3.49 10.41
N ILE A 3 -14.76 -2.25 9.98
CA ILE A 3 -13.60 -1.52 9.48
C ILE A 3 -13.14 -0.61 10.62
N ASN A 4 -11.89 -0.77 11.05
CA ASN A 4 -11.34 0.01 12.14
C ASN A 4 -10.80 1.37 11.67
N ALA A 5 -10.21 1.42 10.50
CA ALA A 5 -9.65 2.65 9.95
C ALA A 5 -9.45 2.52 8.45
N CYS A 6 -9.37 3.67 7.78
CA CYS A 6 -9.03 3.75 6.36
C CYS A 6 -7.99 4.84 6.16
N ALA A 7 -7.08 4.61 5.20
CA ALA A 7 -6.13 5.61 4.77
C ALA A 7 -6.19 5.75 3.25
N HIS A 8 -6.44 6.95 2.78
CA HIS A 8 -6.32 7.27 1.36
C HIS A 8 -4.83 7.35 1.01
N ILE A 9 -4.41 6.62 0.00
CA ILE A 9 -3.00 6.60 -0.38
C ILE A 9 -2.70 7.82 -1.24
N THR A 10 -2.03 8.80 -0.64
CA THR A 10 -1.66 10.07 -1.23
C THR A 10 -0.14 10.24 -1.20
N GLY A 11 0.35 11.47 -1.14
CA GLY A 11 1.78 11.72 -0.97
C GLY A 11 2.35 10.95 0.22
N GLY A 12 3.50 10.34 0.05
CA GLY A 12 4.07 9.40 1.01
C GLY A 12 3.82 7.94 0.63
N GLY A 13 2.83 7.68 -0.22
CA GLY A 13 2.53 6.35 -0.76
C GLY A 13 2.10 5.32 0.27
N ILE A 14 2.25 4.04 -0.11
CA ILE A 14 1.83 2.91 0.72
C ILE A 14 2.62 2.80 2.03
N HIS A 15 3.81 3.39 2.10
CA HIS A 15 4.64 3.34 3.30
C HIS A 15 4.41 4.53 4.23
N GLY A 16 4.05 5.70 3.69
CA GLY A 16 3.89 6.92 4.49
C GLY A 16 2.49 7.14 5.03
N ASN A 17 1.47 6.53 4.44
CA ASN A 17 0.09 6.78 4.83
C ASN A 17 -0.44 5.92 5.99
N PRO A 18 -0.06 4.63 6.15
CA PRO A 18 -0.57 3.83 7.26
C PRO A 18 -0.33 4.42 8.64
N PRO A 19 0.83 5.04 8.94
CA PRO A 19 1.04 5.62 10.28
C PRO A 19 0.02 6.67 10.68
N ARG A 20 -0.61 7.33 9.72
CA ARG A 20 -1.61 8.37 9.98
C ARG A 20 -2.85 7.84 10.68
N VAL A 21 -3.17 6.56 10.49
CA VAL A 21 -4.39 5.95 11.02
C VAL A 21 -4.11 4.84 12.03
N LEU A 22 -2.85 4.45 12.21
CA LEU A 22 -2.47 3.38 13.12
C LEU A 22 -2.19 3.83 14.55
N ASN A 23 -2.12 5.13 14.78
CA ASN A 23 -2.03 5.69 16.13
C ASN A 23 -0.85 5.12 16.94
N GLY A 24 0.30 4.98 16.28
CA GLY A 24 1.51 4.45 16.92
C GLY A 24 1.64 2.94 16.92
N LEU A 25 0.64 2.22 16.44
CA LEU A 25 0.74 0.77 16.31
C LEU A 25 1.71 0.37 15.21
N SER A 26 2.41 -0.73 15.42
CA SER A 26 3.32 -1.28 14.43
C SER A 26 2.57 -2.12 13.41
N TYR A 27 3.13 -2.22 12.22
CA TYR A 27 2.53 -3.00 11.14
C TYR A 27 3.62 -3.61 10.26
N LYS A 28 3.24 -4.66 9.54
CA LYS A 28 4.09 -5.31 8.55
C LYS A 28 3.35 -5.38 7.23
N LEU A 29 3.99 -4.90 6.16
CA LEU A 29 3.47 -5.04 4.80
C LEU A 29 4.16 -6.23 4.13
N ASP A 30 3.39 -6.96 3.32
CA ASP A 30 3.95 -8.02 2.47
C ASP A 30 4.66 -7.35 1.31
N PHE A 31 5.99 -7.48 1.28
CA PHE A 31 6.82 -6.83 0.28
C PHE A 31 6.48 -7.30 -1.14
N GLU A 32 6.20 -8.59 -1.33
CA GLU A 32 5.88 -9.11 -2.65
C GLU A 32 4.57 -8.54 -3.18
N ILE A 33 3.57 -8.41 -2.30
CA ILE A 33 2.28 -7.86 -2.67
C ILE A 33 2.39 -6.37 -2.94
N THR A 34 3.06 -5.63 -2.07
CA THR A 34 3.20 -4.18 -2.25
C THR A 34 4.07 -3.82 -3.45
N ASN A 35 4.88 -4.75 -3.92
CA ASN A 35 5.71 -4.56 -5.11
C ASN A 35 5.00 -4.99 -6.40
N THR A 36 3.68 -5.04 -6.39
CA THR A 36 2.88 -5.49 -7.56
C THR A 36 2.94 -4.55 -8.76
N LEU A 37 3.61 -3.41 -8.63
CA LEU A 37 3.87 -2.59 -9.81
C LEU A 37 4.56 -3.38 -10.93
N THR A 38 5.23 -4.49 -10.58
CA THR A 38 5.87 -5.37 -11.56
C THR A 38 4.87 -6.17 -12.39
N GLU A 39 3.64 -6.34 -11.92
CA GLU A 39 2.57 -7.01 -12.65
C GLU A 39 1.92 -6.10 -13.68
N ASN A 40 2.01 -4.79 -13.49
CA ASN A 40 1.44 -3.81 -14.38
C ASN A 40 2.56 -3.18 -15.22
N ALA A 41 2.57 -3.47 -16.52
CA ALA A 41 3.62 -3.01 -17.43
C ALA A 41 3.77 -1.48 -17.46
N TRP A 42 2.67 -0.74 -17.24
CA TRP A 42 2.69 0.71 -17.22
C TRP A 42 3.52 1.23 -16.03
N TRP A 43 3.24 0.71 -14.82
CA TRP A 43 3.99 1.09 -13.62
C TRP A 43 5.46 0.68 -13.69
N LYS A 44 5.70 -0.50 -14.25
CA LYS A 44 7.07 -1.01 -14.41
C LYS A 44 7.89 -0.10 -15.32
N LYS A 45 7.34 0.31 -16.46
CA LYS A 45 8.02 1.21 -17.39
C LYS A 45 8.33 2.56 -16.74
N LEU A 46 7.37 3.11 -16.02
CA LEU A 46 7.55 4.38 -15.33
C LEU A 46 8.66 4.27 -14.28
N PHE A 47 8.66 3.20 -13.51
CA PHE A 47 9.68 2.95 -12.50
C PHE A 47 11.07 2.85 -13.13
N GLU A 48 11.22 2.06 -14.18
CA GLU A 48 12.51 1.89 -14.87
C GLU A 48 13.04 3.22 -15.41
N ARG A 49 12.19 4.04 -15.95
CA ARG A 49 12.57 5.34 -16.52
C ARG A 49 12.88 6.39 -15.46
N SER A 50 12.31 6.26 -14.30
CA SER A 50 12.51 7.22 -13.21
C SER A 50 13.92 7.14 -12.62
N LYS A 51 14.56 5.98 -12.71
CA LYS A 51 15.85 5.65 -12.08
C LYS A 51 15.83 5.83 -10.56
N MET A 52 14.66 5.81 -9.97
CA MET A 52 14.47 5.89 -8.52
C MET A 52 14.58 4.50 -7.90
N SER A 53 14.92 4.44 -6.61
CA SER A 53 14.77 3.20 -5.84
C SER A 53 13.28 2.87 -5.71
N ILE A 54 12.97 1.60 -5.43
CA ILE A 54 11.56 1.20 -5.26
C ILE A 54 10.92 1.92 -4.08
N VAL A 55 11.68 2.16 -3.01
CA VAL A 55 11.18 2.85 -1.82
C VAL A 55 10.83 4.31 -2.17
N GLU A 56 11.71 5.01 -2.88
CA GLU A 56 11.44 6.37 -3.33
C GLU A 56 10.23 6.44 -4.25
N PHE A 57 10.16 5.51 -5.20
CA PHE A 57 9.06 5.45 -6.17
C PHE A 57 7.73 5.26 -5.46
N GLN A 58 7.66 4.32 -4.52
CA GLN A 58 6.44 4.04 -3.75
C GLN A 58 6.09 5.16 -2.77
N SER A 59 7.03 6.02 -2.42
CA SER A 59 6.74 7.19 -1.56
C SER A 59 6.08 8.33 -2.33
N ILE A 60 6.21 8.34 -3.65
CA ILE A 60 5.65 9.39 -4.52
C ILE A 60 4.37 8.90 -5.20
N PHE A 61 4.39 7.68 -5.73
CA PHE A 61 3.28 7.11 -6.49
C PHE A 61 2.55 6.05 -5.69
N ASN A 62 1.23 5.97 -5.85
CA ASN A 62 0.44 4.96 -5.15
C ASN A 62 0.59 3.55 -5.72
N CYS A 63 1.16 3.43 -6.91
CA CYS A 63 1.41 2.14 -7.60
C CYS A 63 0.15 1.27 -7.73
N GLY A 64 -1.02 1.91 -7.84
CA GLY A 64 -2.30 1.20 -7.95
C GLY A 64 -3.03 1.01 -6.62
N TRP A 65 -2.40 1.32 -5.49
CA TRP A 65 -3.03 1.22 -4.17
C TRP A 65 -3.68 2.55 -3.82
N GLY A 66 -5.01 2.64 -3.97
CA GLY A 66 -5.72 3.90 -3.73
C GLY A 66 -6.23 4.08 -2.32
N MET A 67 -6.63 3.00 -1.67
CA MET A 67 -7.20 3.04 -0.33
C MET A 67 -6.70 1.85 0.49
N LEU A 68 -6.26 2.13 1.70
CA LEU A 68 -5.87 1.10 2.66
C LEU A 68 -6.97 0.98 3.72
N VAL A 69 -7.38 -0.24 4.00
CA VAL A 69 -8.42 -0.52 4.99
C VAL A 69 -7.82 -1.39 6.10
N ILE A 70 -8.08 -1.01 7.33
CA ILE A 70 -7.62 -1.74 8.52
C ILE A 70 -8.83 -2.33 9.20
N ALA A 71 -8.84 -3.65 9.38
CA ALA A 71 -9.94 -4.38 9.98
C ALA A 71 -9.39 -5.53 10.81
N GLU A 72 -10.23 -6.10 11.69
CA GLU A 72 -9.85 -7.21 12.55
C GLU A 72 -9.66 -8.52 11.79
N GLU A 73 -10.35 -8.65 10.67
CA GLU A 73 -10.29 -9.85 9.83
C GLU A 73 -10.27 -9.45 8.36
N GLU A 74 -9.92 -10.40 7.51
CA GLU A 74 -9.92 -10.17 6.06
C GLU A 74 -11.32 -9.84 5.58
N LEU A 75 -11.42 -8.72 4.86
CA LEU A 75 -12.69 -8.27 4.27
C LEU A 75 -12.89 -8.92 2.91
N ASN A 76 -14.13 -9.33 2.64
CA ASN A 76 -14.49 -9.96 1.38
C ASN A 76 -14.97 -8.92 0.37
N ILE A 77 -14.09 -7.98 0.02
CA ILE A 77 -14.38 -6.90 -0.92
C ILE A 77 -13.75 -7.22 -2.26
N PRO A 78 -14.52 -7.25 -3.37
CA PRO A 78 -13.96 -7.49 -4.70
C PRO A 78 -12.84 -6.52 -5.04
N GLY A 79 -11.73 -7.03 -5.58
CA GLY A 79 -10.59 -6.23 -5.96
C GLY A 79 -9.64 -5.88 -4.83
N SER A 80 -9.96 -6.24 -3.59
CA SER A 80 -9.07 -6.01 -2.47
C SER A 80 -8.02 -7.11 -2.33
N LYS A 81 -6.91 -6.78 -1.69
CA LYS A 81 -5.85 -7.74 -1.36
C LYS A 81 -5.38 -7.47 0.06
N VAL A 82 -5.04 -8.54 0.77
CA VAL A 82 -4.39 -8.42 2.08
C VAL A 82 -2.94 -8.03 1.85
N LEU A 83 -2.54 -6.86 2.34
CA LEU A 83 -1.19 -6.34 2.14
C LEU A 83 -0.26 -6.61 3.32
N GLY A 84 -0.81 -6.91 4.46
CA GLY A 84 -0.02 -7.09 5.66
C GLY A 84 -0.89 -7.16 6.90
N LYS A 85 -0.29 -6.88 8.03
CA LYS A 85 -1.00 -6.93 9.32
C LYS A 85 -0.44 -5.94 10.32
N VAL A 86 -1.28 -5.55 11.26
CA VAL A 86 -0.87 -4.79 12.45
C VAL A 86 -0.29 -5.78 13.45
N VAL A 87 0.87 -5.46 13.97
CA VAL A 87 1.60 -6.36 14.89
C VAL A 87 1.80 -5.74 16.26
#